data_c1e22d8e3b7ce9be9902413307a86560
#
_entry.id   c1e22d8e3b7ce9be9902413307a86560
#
_cell.length_a   1.000
_cell.length_b   1.000
_cell.length_c   1.000
_cell.angle_alpha   90.00
_cell.angle_beta   90.00
_cell.angle_gamma   90.00
#
_symmetry.space_group_name_H-M   'P 1'
#
loop_
_entity.id
_entity.type
_entity.pdbx_description
1 polymer ?
#
loop_
_entity_poly.entity_id
_entity_poly.type
_entity_poly.pdbx_seq_one_letter_code
_entity_poly.pdbx_strand_id
1 'polypeptide(L)'
;IGLYHREFSIDENWNDKQIFIHFGAVKSAFYLWINGNFVGYSEGSKTPAEFDVTKYLNGNVNQITMKVIRWSDGTYIEDQDFWRLSGIERDVFLYAQPKLAIRDFFLKNRLNDELNKANLDFEIDLKNYNNSSKKYTIKTKIYNNETVIYQNESQGNIAENQTKKIRLEGSIDSPKLWSAEIPNLYNVQLELVDSDGSYQLIDFKTGFRKIELKNGQFLINNKPI
;
A
#
# COMPACT_ATOMS: atom_id res chain seq x y z
N ILE A 1 -11.49 20.93 19.61
CA ILE A 1 -10.94 21.18 18.27
C ILE A 1 -9.50 21.60 18.44
N GLY A 2 -8.58 20.94 17.74
CA GLY A 2 -7.19 21.33 17.62
C GLY A 2 -6.92 21.91 16.23
N LEU A 3 -6.20 23.01 16.16
CA LEU A 3 -5.68 23.57 14.90
C LEU A 3 -4.18 23.34 14.85
N TYR A 4 -3.72 22.69 13.79
CA TYR A 4 -2.31 22.44 13.52
C TYR A 4 -1.92 23.19 12.27
N HIS A 5 -0.79 23.86 12.33
CA HIS A 5 -0.24 24.62 11.20
C HIS A 5 1.27 24.39 11.12
N ARG A 6 1.77 24.14 9.91
CA ARG A 6 3.21 23.94 9.69
C ARG A 6 3.59 24.33 8.27
N GLU A 7 4.79 24.88 8.13
CA GLU A 7 5.46 25.02 6.84
C GLU A 7 6.32 23.80 6.55
N PHE A 8 6.42 23.44 5.26
CA PHE A 8 7.26 22.35 4.80
C PHE A 8 7.79 22.63 3.40
N SER A 9 8.91 21.99 3.05
CA SER A 9 9.53 22.05 1.73
C SER A 9 9.41 20.72 1.02
N ILE A 10 9.47 20.78 -0.30
CA ILE A 10 9.49 19.60 -1.17
C ILE A 10 10.86 19.54 -1.83
N ASP A 11 11.40 18.31 -1.93
CA ASP A 11 12.64 18.07 -2.65
C ASP A 11 12.44 18.36 -4.14
N GLU A 12 13.38 19.05 -4.77
CA GLU A 12 13.36 19.39 -6.21
C GLU A 12 13.26 18.15 -7.10
N ASN A 13 13.78 17.01 -6.65
CA ASN A 13 13.67 15.72 -7.34
C ASN A 13 12.23 15.17 -7.39
N TRP A 14 11.26 15.84 -6.77
CA TRP A 14 9.84 15.45 -6.76
C TRP A 14 8.98 16.22 -7.76
N ASN A 15 9.52 17.21 -8.46
CA ASN A 15 8.77 18.12 -9.34
C ASN A 15 7.90 17.42 -10.37
N ASP A 16 8.34 16.28 -10.92
CA ASP A 16 7.60 15.51 -11.93
C ASP A 16 6.90 14.27 -11.38
N LYS A 17 6.81 14.17 -10.05
CA LYS A 17 6.22 13.01 -9.39
C LYS A 17 4.79 13.30 -8.90
N GLN A 18 4.08 12.23 -8.60
CA GLN A 18 2.83 12.27 -7.86
C GLN A 18 3.14 12.28 -6.36
N ILE A 19 2.62 13.26 -5.63
CA ILE A 19 2.98 13.50 -4.24
C ILE A 19 1.76 13.28 -3.35
N PHE A 20 1.95 12.48 -2.31
CA PHE A 20 0.93 12.15 -1.33
C PHE A 20 1.35 12.57 0.06
N ILE A 21 0.36 12.95 0.88
CA ILE A 21 0.53 13.06 2.32
C ILE A 21 -0.18 11.90 3.00
N HIS A 22 0.52 11.27 3.93
CA HIS A 22 0.03 10.13 4.69
C HIS A 22 -0.04 10.48 6.17
N PHE A 23 -1.20 10.19 6.77
CA PHE A 23 -1.45 10.30 8.21
C PHE A 23 -1.64 8.89 8.74
N GLY A 24 -0.74 8.40 9.58
CA GLY A 24 -0.81 7.04 10.12
C GLY A 24 -1.99 6.81 11.06
N ALA A 25 -2.40 7.82 11.84
CA ALA A 25 -3.62 7.83 12.65
C ALA A 25 -3.92 9.23 13.17
N VAL A 26 -5.18 9.66 13.05
CA VAL A 26 -5.67 10.93 13.61
C VAL A 26 -7.02 10.71 14.28
N LYS A 27 -7.13 10.96 15.58
CA LYS A 27 -8.37 10.75 16.34
C LYS A 27 -9.08 12.08 16.59
N SER A 28 -10.36 12.20 16.28
CA SER A 28 -11.28 11.22 15.67
C SER A 28 -11.51 11.53 14.20
N ALA A 29 -11.56 12.80 13.81
CA ALA A 29 -11.76 13.28 12.45
C ALA A 29 -10.92 14.52 12.19
N PHE A 30 -10.61 14.81 10.93
CA PHE A 30 -9.89 16.03 10.57
C PHE A 30 -10.23 16.53 9.17
N TYR A 31 -10.08 17.83 9.00
CA TYR A 31 -10.06 18.52 7.73
C TYR A 31 -8.64 18.94 7.41
N LEU A 32 -8.28 18.85 6.12
CA LEU A 32 -6.94 19.15 5.61
C LEU A 32 -6.98 20.28 4.59
N TRP A 33 -6.07 21.24 4.72
CA TRP A 33 -5.78 22.29 3.74
C TRP A 33 -4.28 22.31 3.42
N ILE A 34 -3.97 22.52 2.15
CA ILE A 34 -2.60 22.81 1.67
C ILE A 34 -2.64 24.15 0.96
N ASN A 35 -1.75 25.07 1.36
CA ASN A 35 -1.67 26.43 0.81
C ASN A 35 -3.03 27.16 0.80
N GLY A 36 -3.83 26.99 1.85
CA GLY A 36 -5.17 27.55 1.97
C GLY A 36 -6.27 26.83 1.17
N ASN A 37 -5.93 25.88 0.32
CA ASN A 37 -6.90 25.10 -0.47
C ASN A 37 -7.37 23.87 0.30
N PHE A 38 -8.67 23.65 0.35
CA PHE A 38 -9.25 22.46 0.95
C PHE A 38 -8.87 21.20 0.15
N VAL A 39 -8.25 20.23 0.82
CA VAL A 39 -7.80 18.97 0.23
C VAL A 39 -8.81 17.85 0.49
N GLY A 40 -9.27 17.72 1.75
CA GLY A 40 -10.18 16.65 2.11
C GLY A 40 -10.47 16.53 3.60
N TYR A 41 -11.28 15.53 3.90
CA TYR A 41 -11.71 15.14 5.24
C TYR A 41 -11.42 13.65 5.44
N SER A 42 -11.10 13.26 6.65
CA SER A 42 -10.99 11.85 7.05
C SER A 42 -11.52 11.64 8.44
N GLU A 43 -12.10 10.46 8.65
CA GLU A 43 -12.58 9.93 9.91
C GLU A 43 -12.19 8.46 10.00
N GLY A 44 -11.91 7.96 11.21
CA GLY A 44 -11.38 6.61 11.40
C GLY A 44 -10.07 6.66 12.19
N SER A 45 -10.19 6.66 13.53
CA SER A 45 -9.11 7.06 14.44
C SER A 45 -7.84 6.24 14.35
N LYS A 46 -7.92 4.97 13.93
CA LYS A 46 -6.79 4.03 13.95
C LYS A 46 -6.36 3.56 12.56
N THR A 47 -7.10 3.95 11.54
CA THR A 47 -6.78 3.67 10.14
C THR A 47 -6.01 4.83 9.52
N PRO A 48 -5.07 4.56 8.61
CA PRO A 48 -4.37 5.63 7.93
C PRO A 48 -5.29 6.39 6.97
N ALA A 49 -5.00 7.67 6.78
CA ALA A 49 -5.61 8.52 5.76
C ALA A 49 -4.54 9.03 4.80
N GLU A 50 -4.87 9.05 3.52
CA GLU A 50 -3.93 9.47 2.49
C GLU A 50 -4.60 10.38 1.48
N PHE A 51 -3.90 11.45 1.09
CA PHE A 51 -4.39 12.43 0.12
C PHE A 51 -3.33 12.73 -0.93
N ASP A 52 -3.77 12.74 -2.19
CA ASP A 52 -3.00 13.29 -3.29
C ASP A 52 -2.96 14.83 -3.16
N VAL A 53 -1.78 15.35 -2.93
CA VAL A 53 -1.57 16.79 -2.72
C VAL A 53 -0.88 17.47 -3.90
N THR A 54 -0.51 16.74 -4.94
CA THR A 54 0.29 17.21 -6.07
C THR A 54 -0.18 18.56 -6.63
N LYS A 55 -1.47 18.70 -6.90
CA LYS A 55 -2.04 19.91 -7.50
C LYS A 55 -2.15 21.13 -6.56
N TYR A 56 -1.95 20.91 -5.26
CA TYR A 56 -2.06 21.97 -4.25
C TYR A 56 -0.70 22.55 -3.85
N LEU A 57 0.40 21.97 -4.36
CA LEU A 57 1.76 22.37 -3.99
C LEU A 57 2.24 23.52 -4.85
N ASN A 58 2.97 24.44 -4.22
CA ASN A 58 3.56 25.63 -4.84
C ASN A 58 5.08 25.61 -4.59
N GLY A 59 5.90 25.53 -5.63
CA GLY A 59 7.35 25.69 -5.52
C GLY A 59 7.97 25.00 -4.29
N ASN A 60 8.87 25.71 -3.56
CA ASN A 60 9.69 25.10 -2.52
C ASN A 60 9.05 25.11 -1.12
N VAL A 61 8.25 26.15 -0.79
CA VAL A 61 7.66 26.30 0.56
C VAL A 61 6.16 26.19 0.48
N ASN A 62 5.61 25.30 1.27
CA ASN A 62 4.18 25.01 1.34
C ASN A 62 3.71 25.07 2.79
N GLN A 63 2.41 25.30 2.97
CA GLN A 63 1.77 25.36 4.28
C GLN A 63 0.71 24.26 4.38
N ILE A 64 0.76 23.50 5.46
CA ILE A 64 -0.29 22.56 5.85
C ILE A 64 -1.08 23.14 7.00
N THR A 65 -2.39 23.05 6.92
CA THR A 65 -3.29 23.37 8.02
C THR A 65 -4.25 22.21 8.23
N MET A 66 -4.40 21.78 9.47
CA MET A 66 -5.35 20.74 9.87
C MET A 66 -6.26 21.26 10.98
N LYS A 67 -7.54 20.94 10.85
CA LYS A 67 -8.54 21.09 11.91
C LYS A 67 -8.93 19.72 12.42
N VAL A 68 -8.41 19.32 13.57
CA VAL A 68 -8.70 18.04 14.20
C VAL A 68 -9.86 18.18 15.16
N ILE A 69 -10.84 17.29 15.02
CA ILE A 69 -12.07 17.24 15.80
C ILE A 69 -11.95 16.08 16.79
N ARG A 70 -12.11 16.38 18.09
CA ARG A 70 -12.07 15.35 19.14
C ARG A 70 -13.34 14.52 19.20
N TRP A 71 -14.50 15.17 19.01
CA TRP A 71 -15.82 14.58 19.15
C TRP A 71 -16.52 14.60 17.80
N SER A 72 -16.51 13.46 17.11
CA SER A 72 -17.28 13.15 15.92
C SER A 72 -18.19 11.95 16.24
N ASP A 73 -19.04 11.55 15.33
CA ASP A 73 -19.80 10.29 15.42
C ASP A 73 -18.86 9.08 15.53
N GLY A 74 -17.73 9.08 14.81
CA GLY A 74 -16.68 8.08 14.94
C GLY A 74 -16.18 7.89 16.37
N THR A 75 -16.12 8.95 17.17
CA THR A 75 -15.71 8.85 18.57
C THR A 75 -16.61 7.92 19.37
N TYR A 76 -17.92 7.89 19.09
CA TYR A 76 -18.89 7.06 19.79
C TYR A 76 -18.96 5.64 19.21
N ILE A 77 -18.83 5.51 17.89
CA ILE A 77 -18.87 4.21 17.19
C ILE A 77 -17.59 3.41 17.48
N GLU A 78 -16.45 4.09 17.58
CA GLU A 78 -15.14 3.49 17.85
C GLU A 78 -14.81 3.38 19.34
N ASP A 79 -15.79 3.66 20.22
CA ASP A 79 -15.57 3.66 21.66
C ASP A 79 -15.26 2.24 22.16
N GLN A 80 -14.05 2.08 22.64
CA GLN A 80 -13.51 0.84 23.20
C GLN A 80 -13.09 1.11 24.65
N ASP A 81 -12.84 0.09 25.44
CA ASP A 81 -12.15 0.20 26.75
C ASP A 81 -10.68 0.61 26.52
N PHE A 82 -10.50 1.89 26.20
CA PHE A 82 -9.28 2.46 25.66
C PHE A 82 -9.08 3.91 26.08
N TRP A 83 -7.84 4.36 26.11
CA TRP A 83 -7.49 5.76 26.40
C TRP A 83 -8.15 6.71 25.38
N ARG A 84 -8.90 7.69 25.89
CA ARG A 84 -9.59 8.70 25.06
C ARG A 84 -8.70 9.89 24.75
N LEU A 85 -7.51 9.60 24.22
CA LEU A 85 -6.63 10.62 23.65
C LEU A 85 -7.14 11.06 22.29
N SER A 86 -6.79 12.27 21.87
CA SER A 86 -7.16 12.79 20.55
C SER A 86 -6.01 13.61 19.98
N GLY A 87 -5.99 13.76 18.67
CA GLY A 87 -4.94 14.43 17.95
C GLY A 87 -4.26 13.50 16.93
N ILE A 88 -3.05 13.86 16.54
CA ILE A 88 -2.23 13.09 15.61
C ILE A 88 -1.47 12.04 16.44
N GLU A 89 -1.82 10.77 16.28
CA GLU A 89 -1.30 9.69 17.14
C GLU A 89 -0.13 8.94 16.52
N ARG A 90 0.05 9.03 15.20
CA ARG A 90 1.12 8.37 14.44
C ARG A 90 1.76 9.34 13.46
N ASP A 91 2.82 8.89 12.83
CA ASP A 91 3.61 9.68 11.90
C ASP A 91 2.77 10.29 10.77
N VAL A 92 3.15 11.51 10.39
CA VAL A 92 2.69 12.21 9.20
C VAL A 92 3.89 12.42 8.30
N PHE A 93 3.80 11.96 7.06
CA PHE A 93 4.88 12.10 6.10
C PHE A 93 4.37 12.34 4.69
N LEU A 94 5.21 12.95 3.88
CA LEU A 94 5.05 13.04 2.43
C LEU A 94 5.84 11.93 1.76
N TYR A 95 5.32 11.43 0.66
CA TYR A 95 6.08 10.58 -0.23
C TYR A 95 5.76 10.91 -1.69
N ALA A 96 6.69 10.60 -2.56
CA ALA A 96 6.56 10.80 -4.00
C ALA A 96 6.72 9.49 -4.75
N GLN A 97 5.93 9.30 -5.78
CA GLN A 97 6.01 8.14 -6.66
C GLN A 97 5.98 8.59 -8.12
N PRO A 98 6.43 7.77 -9.09
CA PRO A 98 6.25 8.04 -10.51
C PRO A 98 4.78 8.28 -10.86
N LYS A 99 4.52 9.05 -11.92
CA LYS A 99 3.15 9.29 -12.42
C LYS A 99 2.50 8.04 -13.03
N LEU A 100 3.27 7.06 -13.46
CA LEU A 100 2.79 5.70 -13.68
C LEU A 100 3.27 4.84 -12.52
N ALA A 101 2.36 4.30 -11.72
CA ALA A 101 2.72 3.62 -10.48
C ALA A 101 1.80 2.43 -10.17
N ILE A 102 2.37 1.43 -9.52
CA ILE A 102 1.61 0.42 -8.80
C ILE A 102 1.04 1.12 -7.57
N ARG A 103 -0.28 1.29 -7.55
CA ARG A 103 -0.98 2.01 -6.47
C ARG A 103 -1.33 1.09 -5.32
N ASP A 104 -1.67 -0.15 -5.64
CA ASP A 104 -1.97 -1.20 -4.67
C ASP A 104 -1.63 -2.56 -5.27
N PHE A 105 -1.37 -3.53 -4.42
CA PHE A 105 -1.11 -4.90 -4.83
C PHE A 105 -1.48 -5.89 -3.74
N PHE A 106 -1.86 -7.09 -4.17
CA PHE A 106 -2.12 -8.20 -3.28
C PHE A 106 -1.61 -9.51 -3.88
N LEU A 107 -0.78 -10.23 -3.14
CA LEU A 107 -0.35 -11.60 -3.46
C LEU A 107 -1.16 -12.58 -2.64
N LYS A 108 -2.05 -13.32 -3.30
CA LYS A 108 -2.72 -14.49 -2.75
C LYS A 108 -1.90 -15.72 -3.05
N ASN A 109 -1.31 -16.31 -2.04
CA ASN A 109 -0.64 -17.60 -2.16
C ASN A 109 -1.49 -18.68 -1.47
N ARG A 110 -1.85 -19.73 -2.20
CA ARG A 110 -2.71 -20.79 -1.71
C ARG A 110 -2.04 -22.14 -1.89
N LEU A 111 -1.77 -22.82 -0.77
CA LEU A 111 -1.29 -24.20 -0.79
C LEU A 111 -2.41 -25.17 -1.12
N ASN A 112 -2.06 -26.23 -1.86
CA ASN A 112 -2.92 -27.40 -2.01
C ASN A 112 -3.02 -28.21 -0.70
N ASP A 113 -3.89 -29.22 -0.66
CA ASP A 113 -4.13 -30.01 0.55
C ASP A 113 -2.92 -30.82 1.01
N GLU A 114 -2.09 -31.25 0.05
CA GLU A 114 -0.85 -31.99 0.27
C GLU A 114 0.31 -31.07 0.73
N LEU A 115 0.12 -29.73 0.71
CA LEU A 115 1.11 -28.72 1.08
C LEU A 115 2.38 -28.73 0.21
N ASN A 116 2.31 -29.33 -0.96
CA ASN A 116 3.46 -29.50 -1.86
C ASN A 116 3.41 -28.60 -3.10
N LYS A 117 2.36 -27.78 -3.24
CA LYS A 117 2.22 -26.79 -4.32
C LYS A 117 1.52 -25.55 -3.83
N ALA A 118 2.11 -24.38 -4.11
CA ALA A 118 1.50 -23.07 -3.87
C ALA A 118 1.05 -22.46 -5.19
N ASN A 119 -0.23 -22.16 -5.32
CA ASN A 119 -0.76 -21.32 -6.39
C ASN A 119 -0.62 -19.86 -6.03
N LEU A 120 -0.15 -19.07 -6.97
CA LEU A 120 0.10 -17.63 -6.84
C LEU A 120 -0.92 -16.86 -7.66
N ASP A 121 -1.48 -15.81 -7.09
CA ASP A 121 -2.37 -14.89 -7.76
C ASP A 121 -1.99 -13.46 -7.30
N PHE A 122 -1.32 -12.73 -8.20
CA PHE A 122 -0.97 -11.33 -8.00
C PHE A 122 -2.09 -10.46 -8.56
N GLU A 123 -2.73 -9.69 -7.73
CA GLU A 123 -3.63 -8.61 -8.10
C GLU A 123 -2.87 -7.29 -7.96
N ILE A 124 -2.77 -6.50 -9.03
CA ILE A 124 -1.99 -5.26 -9.08
C ILE A 124 -2.87 -4.15 -9.64
N ASP A 125 -3.04 -3.09 -8.88
CA ASP A 125 -3.71 -1.87 -9.32
C ASP A 125 -2.67 -0.89 -9.86
N LEU A 126 -2.60 -0.77 -11.19
CA LEU A 126 -1.75 0.18 -11.88
C LEU A 126 -2.51 1.48 -12.12
N LYS A 127 -1.95 2.62 -11.70
CA LYS A 127 -2.52 3.95 -11.92
C LYS A 127 -1.62 4.79 -12.80
N ASN A 128 -2.22 5.37 -13.85
CA ASN A 128 -1.59 6.38 -14.68
C ASN A 128 -2.12 7.77 -14.29
N TYR A 129 -1.26 8.62 -13.75
CA TYR A 129 -1.54 10.02 -13.41
C TYR A 129 -1.12 10.98 -14.52
N ASN A 130 -0.53 10.47 -15.63
CA ASN A 130 -0.16 11.29 -16.76
C ASN A 130 -1.41 11.68 -17.59
N ASN A 131 -1.31 12.81 -18.30
CA ASN A 131 -2.29 13.28 -19.26
C ASN A 131 -2.12 12.63 -20.65
N SER A 132 -1.47 11.48 -20.72
CA SER A 132 -1.26 10.69 -21.93
C SER A 132 -1.24 9.21 -21.61
N SER A 133 -1.57 8.39 -22.61
CA SER A 133 -1.46 6.94 -22.52
C SER A 133 0.01 6.53 -22.34
N LYS A 134 0.27 5.52 -21.51
CA LYS A 134 1.60 4.96 -21.23
C LYS A 134 1.64 3.47 -21.51
N LYS A 135 2.75 3.02 -22.11
CA LYS A 135 3.10 1.60 -22.13
C LYS A 135 3.75 1.23 -20.81
N TYR A 136 3.50 0.01 -20.36
CA TYR A 136 4.10 -0.51 -19.13
C TYR A 136 4.61 -1.93 -19.32
N THR A 137 5.62 -2.26 -18.53
CA THR A 137 6.07 -3.62 -18.26
C THR A 137 6.08 -3.81 -16.74
N ILE A 138 5.34 -4.81 -16.26
CA ILE A 138 5.36 -5.26 -14.85
C ILE A 138 6.03 -6.61 -14.81
N LYS A 139 7.06 -6.74 -13.96
CA LYS A 139 7.74 -8.00 -13.66
C LYS A 139 7.50 -8.38 -12.22
N THR A 140 7.20 -9.64 -11.99
CA THR A 140 7.07 -10.23 -10.65
C THR A 140 8.14 -11.30 -10.49
N LYS A 141 8.86 -11.27 -9.36
CA LYS A 141 9.86 -12.29 -9.02
C LYS A 141 9.69 -12.73 -7.57
N ILE A 142 9.89 -14.00 -7.31
CA ILE A 142 9.98 -14.54 -5.94
C ILE A 142 11.32 -15.23 -5.79
N TYR A 143 12.00 -14.93 -4.69
CA TYR A 143 13.32 -15.44 -4.37
C TYR A 143 13.29 -16.32 -3.12
N ASN A 144 13.98 -17.45 -3.19
CA ASN A 144 14.41 -18.19 -2.03
C ASN A 144 15.89 -17.85 -1.78
N ASN A 145 16.16 -17.00 -0.79
CA ASN A 145 17.45 -16.31 -0.65
C ASN A 145 17.79 -15.53 -1.93
N GLU A 146 18.87 -15.87 -2.61
CA GLU A 146 19.33 -15.22 -3.86
C GLU A 146 18.81 -15.91 -5.14
N THR A 147 18.15 -17.07 -5.02
CA THR A 147 17.68 -17.84 -6.17
C THR A 147 16.27 -17.45 -6.56
N VAL A 148 16.06 -17.05 -7.81
CA VAL A 148 14.73 -16.83 -8.39
C VAL A 148 14.04 -18.20 -8.55
N ILE A 149 12.90 -18.38 -7.86
CA ILE A 149 12.07 -19.60 -7.93
C ILE A 149 10.77 -19.40 -8.68
N TYR A 150 10.40 -18.15 -8.94
CA TYR A 150 9.25 -17.77 -9.77
C TYR A 150 9.52 -16.44 -10.44
N GLN A 151 9.12 -16.30 -11.69
CA GLN A 151 9.06 -15.04 -12.39
C GLN A 151 7.92 -15.01 -13.40
N ASN A 152 7.32 -13.86 -13.57
CA ASN A 152 6.30 -13.61 -14.58
C ASN A 152 6.38 -12.14 -15.03
N GLU A 153 5.82 -11.86 -16.21
CA GLU A 153 5.82 -10.53 -16.79
C GLU A 153 4.49 -10.24 -17.47
N SER A 154 4.03 -9.01 -17.37
CA SER A 154 2.89 -8.47 -18.11
C SER A 154 3.26 -7.17 -18.77
N GLN A 155 2.88 -7.02 -20.03
CA GLN A 155 3.04 -5.78 -20.78
C GLN A 155 1.69 -5.30 -21.31
N GLY A 156 1.58 -3.99 -21.49
CA GLY A 156 0.37 -3.41 -22.04
C GLY A 156 0.37 -1.90 -22.06
N ASN A 157 -0.82 -1.36 -22.31
CA ASN A 157 -1.06 0.07 -22.31
C ASN A 157 -2.10 0.42 -21.24
N ILE A 158 -1.97 1.61 -20.69
CA ILE A 158 -2.95 2.22 -19.79
C ILE A 158 -3.24 3.64 -20.27
N ALA A 159 -4.51 3.98 -20.43
CA ALA A 159 -4.89 5.31 -20.89
C ALA A 159 -4.62 6.38 -19.82
N GLU A 160 -4.67 7.64 -20.22
CA GLU A 160 -4.50 8.78 -19.33
C GLU A 160 -5.47 8.74 -18.15
N ASN A 161 -5.03 9.11 -16.97
CA ASN A 161 -5.82 9.21 -15.75
C ASN A 161 -6.58 7.92 -15.33
N GLN A 162 -6.29 6.78 -15.96
CA GLN A 162 -6.96 5.50 -15.66
C GLN A 162 -6.28 4.71 -14.55
N THR A 163 -7.08 3.87 -13.90
CA THR A 163 -6.62 2.75 -13.08
C THR A 163 -6.92 1.45 -13.81
N LYS A 164 -5.96 0.53 -13.84
CA LYS A 164 -6.10 -0.77 -14.50
C LYS A 164 -5.71 -1.88 -13.53
N LYS A 165 -6.58 -2.88 -13.39
CA LYS A 165 -6.27 -4.10 -12.65
C LYS A 165 -5.54 -5.07 -13.54
N ILE A 166 -4.40 -5.56 -13.05
CA ILE A 166 -3.56 -6.55 -13.72
C ILE A 166 -3.52 -7.78 -12.84
N ARG A 167 -3.68 -8.94 -13.45
CA ARG A 167 -3.63 -10.23 -12.75
C ARG A 167 -2.54 -11.07 -13.35
N LEU A 168 -1.67 -11.62 -12.50
CA LEU A 168 -0.61 -12.54 -12.88
C LEU A 168 -0.73 -13.79 -12.01
N GLU A 169 -0.82 -14.93 -12.68
CA GLU A 169 -0.99 -16.23 -12.01
C GLU A 169 0.25 -17.09 -12.21
N GLY A 170 0.46 -18.01 -11.28
CA GLY A 170 1.55 -18.96 -11.35
C GLY A 170 1.52 -19.99 -10.23
N SER A 171 2.59 -20.74 -10.10
CA SER A 171 2.73 -21.71 -9.02
C SER A 171 4.20 -21.94 -8.64
N ILE A 172 4.40 -22.43 -7.42
CA ILE A 172 5.68 -22.89 -6.90
C ILE A 172 5.49 -24.28 -6.36
N ASP A 173 6.32 -25.21 -6.79
CA ASP A 173 6.31 -26.59 -6.31
C ASP A 173 7.19 -26.71 -5.04
N SER A 174 6.72 -27.50 -4.08
CA SER A 174 7.39 -27.84 -2.84
C SER A 174 8.00 -26.63 -2.08
N PRO A 175 7.21 -25.56 -1.82
CA PRO A 175 7.72 -24.42 -1.06
C PRO A 175 8.02 -24.82 0.38
N LYS A 176 9.05 -24.24 0.99
CA LYS A 176 9.25 -24.32 2.43
C LYS A 176 8.11 -23.63 3.15
N LEU A 177 7.42 -24.38 4.01
CA LEU A 177 6.26 -23.86 4.72
C LEU A 177 6.68 -22.89 5.83
N TRP A 178 5.84 -21.89 6.04
CA TRP A 178 5.95 -20.98 7.17
C TRP A 178 5.18 -21.56 8.38
N SER A 179 5.80 -21.56 9.55
CA SER A 179 5.12 -21.71 10.84
C SER A 179 5.72 -20.73 11.85
N ALA A 180 5.11 -20.58 13.03
CA ALA A 180 5.63 -19.71 14.07
C ALA A 180 7.01 -20.17 14.57
N GLU A 181 7.25 -21.49 14.61
CA GLU A 181 8.52 -22.09 15.03
C GLU A 181 9.58 -22.03 13.93
N ILE A 182 9.15 -22.11 12.66
CA ILE A 182 10.04 -22.08 11.50
C ILE A 182 9.48 -21.07 10.48
N PRO A 183 9.75 -19.76 10.68
CA PRO A 183 9.14 -18.71 9.87
C PRO A 183 9.86 -18.51 8.52
N ASN A 184 9.79 -19.53 7.64
CA ASN A 184 10.35 -19.42 6.30
C ASN A 184 9.68 -18.32 5.50
N LEU A 185 10.47 -17.35 5.03
CA LEU A 185 10.01 -16.22 4.23
C LEU A 185 10.75 -16.16 2.90
N TYR A 186 10.05 -15.70 1.88
CA TYR A 186 10.53 -15.49 0.53
C TYR A 186 10.48 -14.00 0.20
N ASN A 187 11.48 -13.48 -0.49
CA ASN A 187 11.47 -12.11 -0.97
C ASN A 187 10.68 -12.05 -2.28
N VAL A 188 9.79 -11.08 -2.38
CA VAL A 188 8.98 -10.82 -3.57
C VAL A 188 9.34 -9.44 -4.09
N GLN A 189 9.54 -9.33 -5.41
CA GLN A 189 9.77 -8.08 -6.10
C GLN A 189 8.71 -7.85 -7.15
N LEU A 190 8.15 -6.64 -7.15
CA LEU A 190 7.33 -6.09 -8.22
C LEU A 190 8.09 -4.94 -8.84
N GLU A 191 8.46 -5.08 -10.11
CA GLU A 191 9.13 -4.04 -10.90
C GLU A 191 8.13 -3.48 -11.91
N LEU A 192 8.01 -2.16 -11.96
CA LEU A 192 7.25 -1.46 -13.00
C LEU A 192 8.21 -0.58 -13.79
N VAL A 193 8.17 -0.70 -15.10
CA VAL A 193 8.90 0.17 -16.03
C VAL A 193 7.91 0.74 -17.03
N ASP A 194 7.94 2.04 -17.27
CA ASP A 194 7.16 2.69 -18.34
C ASP A 194 7.98 2.90 -19.63
N SER A 195 7.30 3.40 -20.66
CA SER A 195 7.93 3.70 -21.97
C SER A 195 9.01 4.78 -21.92
N ASP A 196 9.01 5.60 -20.88
CA ASP A 196 9.94 6.73 -20.73
C ASP A 196 11.12 6.36 -19.82
N GLY A 197 11.18 5.10 -19.35
CA GLY A 197 12.22 4.58 -18.46
C GLY A 197 12.01 4.91 -17.00
N SER A 198 10.84 5.44 -16.62
CA SER A 198 10.46 5.60 -15.21
C SER A 198 10.34 4.22 -14.55
N TYR A 199 10.86 4.11 -13.33
CA TYR A 199 11.01 2.84 -12.62
C TYR A 199 10.44 2.90 -11.22
N GLN A 200 9.70 1.86 -10.84
CA GLN A 200 9.26 1.62 -9.47
C GLN A 200 9.58 0.19 -9.07
N LEU A 201 10.19 0.02 -7.92
CA LEU A 201 10.46 -1.27 -7.30
C LEU A 201 9.72 -1.36 -5.96
N ILE A 202 9.01 -2.45 -5.76
CA ILE A 202 8.37 -2.79 -4.50
C ILE A 202 8.92 -4.14 -4.03
N ASP A 203 9.54 -4.15 -2.86
CA ASP A 203 10.07 -5.34 -2.20
C ASP A 203 9.26 -5.66 -0.95
N PHE A 204 8.85 -6.92 -0.82
CA PHE A 204 8.17 -7.40 0.39
C PHE A 204 8.45 -8.89 0.62
N LYS A 205 8.02 -9.39 1.78
CA LYS A 205 8.19 -10.80 2.13
C LYS A 205 6.85 -11.53 2.19
N THR A 206 6.86 -12.79 1.76
CA THR A 206 5.72 -13.69 1.87
C THR A 206 6.13 -15.03 2.47
N GLY A 207 5.21 -15.69 3.18
CA GLY A 207 5.37 -17.04 3.68
C GLY A 207 4.27 -17.95 3.16
N PHE A 208 4.57 -19.20 2.88
CA PHE A 208 3.58 -20.18 2.40
C PHE A 208 3.01 -20.94 3.58
N ARG A 209 1.74 -20.68 3.90
CA ARG A 209 0.99 -21.37 4.94
C ARG A 209 -0.45 -21.60 4.51
N LYS A 210 -1.03 -22.70 4.96
CA LYS A 210 -2.46 -22.98 4.85
C LYS A 210 -3.11 -22.76 6.20
N ILE A 211 -4.14 -21.93 6.23
CA ILE A 211 -4.93 -21.67 7.42
C ILE A 211 -6.34 -22.19 7.15
N GLU A 212 -6.88 -23.00 8.02
CA GLU A 212 -8.25 -23.50 7.91
C GLU A 212 -8.90 -23.72 9.28
N LEU A 213 -10.21 -23.58 9.31
CA LEU A 213 -11.04 -24.01 10.43
C LEU A 213 -11.72 -25.32 10.03
N LYS A 214 -11.36 -26.42 10.68
CA LYS A 214 -11.86 -27.76 10.33
C LYS A 214 -12.24 -28.52 11.59
N ASN A 215 -13.47 -29.06 11.60
CA ASN A 215 -14.02 -29.79 12.76
C ASN A 215 -13.95 -29.00 14.09
N GLY A 216 -14.17 -27.68 14.03
CA GLY A 216 -14.07 -26.80 15.20
C GLY A 216 -12.65 -26.48 15.67
N GLN A 217 -11.63 -26.95 14.96
CA GLN A 217 -10.22 -26.69 15.26
C GLN A 217 -9.62 -25.69 14.28
N PHE A 218 -8.80 -24.80 14.78
CA PHE A 218 -7.96 -23.91 13.98
C PHE A 218 -6.66 -24.60 13.60
N LEU A 219 -6.40 -24.72 12.29
CA LEU A 219 -5.25 -25.46 11.78
C LEU A 219 -4.30 -24.54 11.03
N ILE A 220 -2.99 -24.74 11.23
CA ILE A 220 -1.93 -24.21 10.37
C ILE A 220 -1.18 -25.39 9.76
N ASN A 221 -1.11 -25.43 8.41
CA ASN A 221 -0.46 -26.50 7.66
C ASN A 221 -0.98 -27.90 8.09
N ASN A 222 -2.28 -28.03 8.20
CA ASN A 222 -2.99 -29.25 8.62
C ASN A 222 -2.74 -29.67 10.07
N LYS A 223 -2.08 -28.84 10.90
CA LYS A 223 -1.81 -29.13 12.33
C LYS A 223 -2.63 -28.20 13.22
N PRO A 224 -3.31 -28.71 14.25
CA PRO A 224 -4.01 -27.88 15.21
C PRO A 224 -3.03 -27.00 16.00
N ILE A 225 -3.49 -25.80 16.38
CA ILE A 225 -2.78 -24.85 17.26
C ILE A 225 -3.64 -24.52 18.46
#